data_dcb94de70648ea190a66bdb8c4643a47
#
_entry.id   dcb94de70648ea190a66bdb8c4643a47
#
_cell.length_a   1.000
_cell.length_b   1.000
_cell.length_c   1.000
_cell.angle_alpha   90.00
_cell.angle_beta   90.00
_cell.angle_gamma   90.00
#
_symmetry.space_group_name_H-M   'P 1'
#
loop_
_entity.id
_entity.type
_entity.pdbx_description
1 polymer ?
#
loop_
_entity_poly.entity_id
_entity_poly.type
_entity_poly.pdbx_seq_one_letter_code
_entity_poly.pdbx_strand_id
1 'polypeptide(L)'
;MHKIFVCLLSIFFATGAHAVSLINDTEIERVVTELVRPIATAAEIPDNRLRVHIVRDDDFNAFVMGGDDVYIYTGLLTQIKSPDALQAVIAHELGHTIGGHMAQMSSRMAAEMQRAMLIQALGIGLMVAGGNPSLGAGVLAGSSGVAQQSMLAFTRDEERIADNMGLDLMVRAGQNPNGFIQVFEQMREISGAAESRVNPTRVNHPLTTERLKNVRDRIAKLNYTAPAASATRDAKFSLIQAKLIGYLDTATRVRELYPYSDKSDAAIYARAIASMQAGNLDAARVGTQTLVSRHADNPYFYELLGDIEYQFGHYDDSVTAYSHSLKLAGNAPQIQTALALVLTERNKSGDAAQAIELCKRALLVAPAPLTYWVLARAYGDDDGRGDWARAEYYSMIGSTKNAKKYAKFARQKLKSDAPEYIKSGDILNKSK
;
A
#
# COMPACT_ATOMS: atom_id res chain seq x y z
N MET A 1 -28.49 -13.01 11.78
CA MET A 1 -27.95 -11.70 11.37
C MET A 1 -26.42 -11.84 11.39
N HIS A 2 -25.78 -11.97 10.23
CA HIS A 2 -24.34 -12.13 10.12
C HIS A 2 -23.69 -10.75 10.36
N LYS A 3 -22.99 -10.62 11.49
CA LYS A 3 -22.15 -9.45 11.73
C LYS A 3 -21.04 -9.44 10.68
N ILE A 4 -21.11 -8.50 9.75
CA ILE A 4 -20.05 -8.26 8.78
C ILE A 4 -18.86 -7.73 9.57
N PHE A 5 -17.79 -8.52 9.63
CA PHE A 5 -16.51 -8.13 10.21
C PHE A 5 -15.90 -7.07 9.31
N VAL A 6 -16.17 -5.81 9.60
CA VAL A 6 -15.52 -4.70 8.91
C VAL A 6 -14.25 -4.37 9.68
N CYS A 7 -13.19 -5.10 9.36
CA CYS A 7 -11.86 -4.56 9.59
C CYS A 7 -11.71 -3.34 8.68
N LEU A 8 -11.44 -2.18 9.23
CA LEU A 8 -11.20 -0.93 8.49
C LEU A 8 -9.88 -0.94 7.69
N LEU A 9 -9.17 -2.06 7.68
CA LEU A 9 -8.29 -2.39 6.58
C LEU A 9 -9.19 -2.73 5.38
N SER A 10 -9.33 -1.82 4.40
CA SER A 10 -10.15 -2.04 3.20
C SER A 10 -9.61 -3.21 2.38
N ILE A 11 -9.94 -4.44 2.78
CA ILE A 11 -9.53 -5.67 2.10
C ILE A 11 -10.52 -5.92 0.97
N PHE A 12 -10.12 -5.61 -0.25
CA PHE A 12 -10.85 -5.99 -1.45
C PHE A 12 -10.52 -7.42 -1.85
N PHE A 13 -11.53 -8.30 -1.84
CA PHE A 13 -11.48 -9.56 -2.57
C PHE A 13 -11.94 -9.31 -4.02
N ALA A 14 -10.99 -9.24 -4.95
CA ALA A 14 -11.28 -9.38 -6.38
C ALA A 14 -11.00 -10.82 -6.78
N THR A 15 -12.04 -11.56 -7.14
CA THR A 15 -11.90 -12.87 -7.78
C THR A 15 -11.62 -12.68 -9.27
N GLY A 16 -10.42 -13.09 -9.70
CA GLY A 16 -10.11 -13.31 -11.12
C GLY A 16 -9.40 -12.16 -11.82
N ALA A 17 -8.18 -12.05 -11.62
CA ALA A 17 -6.96 -11.42 -12.07
C ALA A 17 -6.25 -10.96 -10.81
N HIS A 18 -4.93 -11.10 -10.71
CA HIS A 18 -4.20 -10.63 -9.53
C HIS A 18 -4.28 -9.09 -9.47
N ALA A 19 -5.39 -8.58 -8.95
CA ALA A 19 -5.53 -7.16 -8.65
C ALA A 19 -4.61 -6.85 -7.47
N VAL A 20 -3.69 -5.92 -7.65
CA VAL A 20 -2.83 -5.41 -6.58
C VAL A 20 -3.74 -4.91 -5.44
N SER A 21 -3.65 -5.54 -4.27
CA SER A 21 -4.42 -5.12 -3.09
C SER A 21 -3.69 -3.97 -2.41
N LEU A 22 -4.28 -2.77 -2.44
CA LEU A 22 -3.74 -1.61 -1.74
C LEU A 22 -4.30 -1.53 -0.31
N ILE A 23 -3.45 -1.14 0.63
CA ILE A 23 -3.84 -0.77 1.99
C ILE A 23 -3.96 0.74 2.04
N ASN A 24 -5.13 1.24 2.44
CA ASN A 24 -5.36 2.65 2.70
C ASN A 24 -5.44 2.87 4.21
N ASP A 25 -4.38 3.46 4.77
CA ASP A 25 -4.27 3.75 6.20
C ASP A 25 -3.58 5.09 6.42
N THR A 26 -4.28 6.01 7.09
CA THR A 26 -3.80 7.39 7.27
C THR A 26 -2.47 7.46 8.02
N GLU A 27 -2.26 6.63 9.04
CA GLU A 27 -1.02 6.63 9.83
C GLU A 27 0.15 6.16 8.99
N ILE A 28 0.01 5.00 8.34
CA ILE A 28 1.07 4.38 7.55
C ILE A 28 1.43 5.30 6.36
N GLU A 29 0.43 5.77 5.62
CA GLU A 29 0.64 6.65 4.47
C GLU A 29 1.35 7.96 4.87
N ARG A 30 0.97 8.57 6.00
CA ARG A 30 1.60 9.80 6.48
C ARG A 30 3.05 9.58 6.89
N VAL A 31 3.32 8.58 7.74
CA VAL A 31 4.68 8.30 8.22
C VAL A 31 5.59 7.94 7.05
N VAL A 32 5.14 7.09 6.15
CA VAL A 32 5.92 6.72 4.96
C VAL A 32 6.14 7.92 4.05
N THR A 33 5.11 8.76 3.82
CA THR A 33 5.26 9.98 3.03
C THR A 33 6.25 10.97 3.68
N GLU A 34 6.21 11.12 5.01
CA GLU A 34 7.19 11.96 5.74
C GLU A 34 8.63 11.47 5.52
N LEU A 35 8.84 10.14 5.44
CA LEU A 35 10.15 9.54 5.20
C LEU A 35 10.59 9.66 3.73
N VAL A 36 9.67 9.49 2.79
CA VAL A 36 9.97 9.52 1.34
C VAL A 36 10.15 10.94 0.81
N ARG A 37 9.41 11.91 1.35
CA ARG A 37 9.39 13.31 0.88
C ARG A 37 10.76 13.95 0.71
N PRO A 38 11.72 13.87 1.65
CA PRO A 38 13.04 14.47 1.47
C PRO A 38 13.78 13.92 0.23
N ILE A 39 13.66 12.61 -0.01
CA ILE A 39 14.27 11.94 -1.16
C ILE A 39 13.58 12.35 -2.46
N ALA A 40 12.25 12.39 -2.46
CA ALA A 40 11.45 12.83 -3.61
C ALA A 40 11.76 14.30 -3.98
N THR A 41 11.88 15.19 -2.99
CA THR A 41 12.27 16.59 -3.19
C THR A 41 13.67 16.67 -3.80
N ALA A 42 14.64 15.87 -3.32
CA ALA A 42 15.99 15.80 -3.91
C ALA A 42 15.97 15.23 -5.34
N ALA A 43 14.97 14.44 -5.69
CA ALA A 43 14.72 13.94 -7.05
C ALA A 43 13.87 14.90 -7.89
N GLU A 44 13.61 16.12 -7.41
CA GLU A 44 12.83 17.16 -8.09
C GLU A 44 11.36 16.78 -8.34
N ILE A 45 10.81 15.88 -7.53
CA ILE A 45 9.39 15.53 -7.56
C ILE A 45 8.61 16.54 -6.73
N PRO A 46 7.66 17.29 -7.33
CA PRO A 46 6.83 18.24 -6.59
C PRO A 46 5.95 17.54 -5.54
N ASP A 47 5.80 18.16 -4.36
CA ASP A 47 5.03 17.62 -3.25
C ASP A 47 3.60 17.23 -3.60
N ASN A 48 2.95 18.00 -4.46
CA ASN A 48 1.58 17.75 -4.91
C ASN A 48 1.46 16.61 -5.92
N ARG A 49 2.57 16.08 -6.41
CA ARG A 49 2.62 14.94 -7.32
C ARG A 49 3.04 13.65 -6.63
N LEU A 50 3.81 13.73 -5.55
CA LEU A 50 4.25 12.54 -4.81
C LEU A 50 3.03 11.79 -4.25
N ARG A 51 2.89 10.53 -4.64
CA ARG A 51 1.89 9.59 -4.12
C ARG A 51 2.59 8.35 -3.58
N VAL A 52 2.18 7.95 -2.38
CA VAL A 52 2.68 6.74 -1.73
C VAL A 52 1.55 5.73 -1.66
N HIS A 53 1.82 4.51 -2.11
CA HIS A 53 0.87 3.40 -2.15
C HIS A 53 1.42 2.22 -1.36
N ILE A 54 0.65 1.71 -0.42
CA ILE A 54 1.02 0.53 0.36
C ILE A 54 0.37 -0.70 -0.29
N VAL A 55 1.22 -1.60 -0.77
CA VAL A 55 0.80 -2.84 -1.44
C VAL A 55 0.77 -3.97 -0.42
N ARG A 56 -0.37 -4.65 -0.31
CA ARG A 56 -0.45 -5.86 0.52
C ARG A 56 0.19 -7.03 -0.21
N ASP A 57 1.45 -7.25 0.07
CA ASP A 57 2.25 -8.36 -0.44
C ASP A 57 3.42 -8.63 0.51
N ASP A 58 3.74 -9.89 0.74
CA ASP A 58 4.78 -10.31 1.70
C ASP A 58 6.20 -10.25 1.12
N ASP A 59 6.34 -9.92 -0.17
CA ASP A 59 7.64 -9.76 -0.81
C ASP A 59 8.38 -8.54 -0.25
N PHE A 60 9.70 -8.67 -0.06
CA PHE A 60 10.58 -7.57 0.33
C PHE A 60 10.85 -6.70 -0.90
N ASN A 61 9.91 -5.80 -1.25
CA ASN A 61 9.93 -5.06 -2.50
C ASN A 61 9.36 -3.64 -2.37
N ALA A 62 9.84 -2.75 -3.25
CA ALA A 62 9.24 -1.45 -3.56
C ALA A 62 9.54 -1.13 -5.03
N PHE A 63 8.81 -0.20 -5.63
CA PHE A 63 9.12 0.33 -6.97
C PHE A 63 8.49 1.72 -7.16
N VAL A 64 8.99 2.46 -8.15
CA VAL A 64 8.44 3.75 -8.57
C VAL A 64 7.86 3.63 -9.97
N MET A 65 6.61 4.11 -10.15
CA MET A 65 5.93 4.12 -11.45
C MET A 65 5.57 5.56 -11.84
N GLY A 66 5.65 5.88 -13.13
CA GLY A 66 5.32 7.23 -13.61
C GLY A 66 6.25 8.34 -13.10
N GLY A 67 7.22 8.01 -12.27
CA GLY A 67 8.20 8.94 -11.71
C GLY A 67 7.78 9.58 -10.38
N ASP A 68 6.53 9.47 -9.96
CA ASP A 68 5.97 10.14 -8.77
C ASP A 68 5.04 9.24 -7.92
N ASP A 69 4.68 8.06 -8.41
CA ASP A 69 3.95 7.04 -7.65
C ASP A 69 4.92 6.02 -7.05
N VAL A 70 5.04 6.01 -5.73
CA VAL A 70 5.90 5.13 -4.95
C VAL A 70 5.08 4.01 -4.37
N TYR A 71 5.36 2.77 -4.77
CA TYR A 71 4.69 1.57 -4.29
C TYR A 71 5.61 0.83 -3.32
N ILE A 72 5.12 0.55 -2.11
CA ILE A 72 5.90 -0.11 -1.06
C ILE A 72 5.11 -1.30 -0.55
N TYR A 73 5.72 -2.48 -0.57
CA TYR A 73 5.09 -3.71 -0.13
C TYR A 73 5.11 -3.84 1.38
N THR A 74 4.06 -4.43 1.94
CA THR A 74 3.99 -4.71 3.37
C THR A 74 5.13 -5.59 3.85
N GLY A 75 5.59 -6.53 3.02
CA GLY A 75 6.75 -7.36 3.32
C GLY A 75 8.04 -6.56 3.50
N LEU A 76 8.26 -5.49 2.71
CA LEU A 76 9.36 -4.57 2.95
C LEU A 76 9.17 -3.80 4.27
N LEU A 77 8.00 -3.15 4.45
CA LEU A 77 7.74 -2.30 5.61
C LEU A 77 7.84 -3.05 6.95
N THR A 78 7.38 -4.29 7.00
CA THR A 78 7.40 -5.11 8.24
C THR A 78 8.77 -5.69 8.56
N GLN A 79 9.64 -5.84 7.56
CA GLN A 79 10.94 -6.50 7.73
C GLN A 79 12.10 -5.52 7.80
N ILE A 80 12.01 -4.34 7.15
CA ILE A 80 13.13 -3.39 7.10
C ILE A 80 13.43 -2.82 8.48
N LYS A 81 14.74 -2.74 8.83
CA LYS A 81 15.17 -2.52 10.21
C LYS A 81 15.20 -1.04 10.64
N SER A 82 15.15 -0.11 9.71
CA SER A 82 15.23 1.31 10.05
C SER A 82 14.59 2.23 9.01
N PRO A 83 14.19 3.46 9.39
CA PRO A 83 13.77 4.48 8.45
C PRO A 83 14.84 4.82 7.41
N ASP A 84 16.14 4.85 7.81
CA ASP A 84 17.25 5.13 6.89
C ASP A 84 17.34 4.06 5.80
N ALA A 85 17.13 2.80 6.16
CA ALA A 85 17.11 1.70 5.21
C ALA A 85 15.93 1.81 4.24
N LEU A 86 14.72 2.17 4.71
CA LEU A 86 13.59 2.43 3.83
C LEU A 86 13.88 3.59 2.86
N GLN A 87 14.46 4.68 3.35
CA GLN A 87 14.84 5.83 2.52
C GLN A 87 15.88 5.43 1.46
N ALA A 88 16.82 4.56 1.78
CA ALA A 88 17.81 4.06 0.82
C ALA A 88 17.17 3.20 -0.28
N VAL A 89 16.19 2.35 0.05
CA VAL A 89 15.41 1.60 -0.96
C VAL A 89 14.71 2.58 -1.91
N ILE A 90 13.99 3.56 -1.38
CA ILE A 90 13.27 4.53 -2.22
C ILE A 90 14.23 5.39 -3.05
N ALA A 91 15.38 5.78 -2.49
CA ALA A 91 16.40 6.50 -3.23
C ALA A 91 16.97 5.68 -4.39
N HIS A 92 17.15 4.36 -4.21
CA HIS A 92 17.56 3.43 -5.25
C HIS A 92 16.50 3.34 -6.37
N GLU A 93 15.21 3.18 -6.02
CA GLU A 93 14.11 3.12 -6.99
C GLU A 93 14.00 4.43 -7.81
N LEU A 94 14.12 5.57 -7.15
CA LEU A 94 14.20 6.86 -7.83
C LEU A 94 15.46 6.98 -8.70
N GLY A 95 16.57 6.36 -8.31
CA GLY A 95 17.77 6.22 -9.12
C GLY A 95 17.51 5.50 -10.44
N HIS A 96 16.71 4.42 -10.43
CA HIS A 96 16.25 3.75 -11.66
C HIS A 96 15.37 4.66 -12.52
N THR A 97 14.50 5.43 -11.90
CA THR A 97 13.62 6.39 -12.60
C THR A 97 14.45 7.47 -13.30
N ILE A 98 15.37 8.12 -12.59
CA ILE A 98 16.25 9.18 -13.12
C ILE A 98 17.20 8.63 -14.19
N GLY A 99 17.72 7.40 -14.01
CA GLY A 99 18.54 6.69 -15.00
C GLY A 99 17.80 6.25 -16.26
N GLY A 100 16.48 6.40 -16.31
CA GLY A 100 15.65 6.00 -17.44
C GLY A 100 15.59 4.47 -17.64
N HIS A 101 15.92 3.68 -16.61
CA HIS A 101 16.06 2.22 -16.71
C HIS A 101 14.73 1.52 -17.01
N MET A 102 13.59 2.07 -16.52
CA MET A 102 12.25 1.55 -16.82
C MET A 102 11.90 1.68 -18.31
N ALA A 103 12.25 2.81 -18.94
CA ALA A 103 12.04 3.01 -20.38
C ALA A 103 12.92 2.07 -21.20
N GLN A 104 14.18 1.87 -20.79
CA GLN A 104 15.10 0.94 -21.42
C GLN A 104 14.62 -0.52 -21.28
N MET A 105 14.12 -0.90 -20.09
CA MET A 105 13.55 -2.23 -19.85
C MET A 105 12.32 -2.48 -20.74
N SER A 106 11.40 -1.53 -20.85
CA SER A 106 10.24 -1.66 -21.72
C SER A 106 10.62 -1.78 -23.20
N SER A 107 11.63 -1.04 -23.64
CA SER A 107 12.17 -1.15 -25.01
C SER A 107 12.83 -2.51 -25.28
N ARG A 108 13.59 -3.04 -24.30
CA ARG A 108 14.17 -4.39 -24.38
C ARG A 108 13.07 -5.45 -24.43
N MET A 109 12.04 -5.34 -23.58
CA MET A 109 10.89 -6.27 -23.62
C MET A 109 10.17 -6.25 -24.96
N ALA A 110 9.94 -5.07 -25.55
CA ALA A 110 9.32 -4.96 -26.86
C ALA A 110 10.19 -5.62 -27.96
N ALA A 111 11.50 -5.39 -27.94
CA ALA A 111 12.44 -6.01 -28.89
C ALA A 111 12.46 -7.54 -28.75
N GLU A 112 12.48 -8.07 -27.51
CA GLU A 112 12.47 -9.52 -27.29
C GLU A 112 11.13 -10.16 -27.62
N MET A 113 10.00 -9.46 -27.38
CA MET A 113 8.69 -9.91 -27.89
C MET A 113 8.66 -10.03 -29.40
N GLN A 114 9.23 -9.06 -30.13
CA GLN A 114 9.35 -9.12 -31.59
C GLN A 114 10.24 -10.30 -32.00
N ARG A 115 11.37 -10.52 -31.33
CA ARG A 115 12.24 -11.70 -31.56
C ARG A 115 11.52 -13.02 -31.31
N ALA A 116 10.79 -13.10 -30.18
CA ALA A 116 10.00 -14.29 -29.83
C ALA A 116 8.91 -14.58 -30.89
N MET A 117 8.22 -13.54 -31.38
CA MET A 117 7.24 -13.69 -32.47
C MET A 117 7.89 -14.18 -33.77
N LEU A 118 9.09 -13.69 -34.11
CA LEU A 118 9.85 -14.18 -35.29
C LEU A 118 10.26 -15.64 -35.12
N ILE A 119 10.76 -16.02 -33.93
CA ILE A 119 11.15 -17.41 -33.62
C ILE A 119 9.93 -18.34 -33.68
N GLN A 120 8.78 -17.89 -33.13
CA GLN A 120 7.51 -18.64 -33.23
C GLN A 120 7.07 -18.81 -34.70
N ALA A 121 7.12 -17.75 -35.48
CA ALA A 121 6.77 -17.82 -36.91
C ALA A 121 7.70 -18.80 -37.69
N LEU A 122 9.00 -18.77 -37.40
CA LEU A 122 9.97 -19.71 -37.97
C LEU A 122 9.74 -21.15 -37.49
N GLY A 123 9.43 -21.34 -36.18
CA GLY A 123 9.11 -22.64 -35.58
C GLY A 123 7.86 -23.25 -36.21
N ILE A 124 6.81 -22.48 -36.44
CA ILE A 124 5.59 -22.88 -37.15
C ILE A 124 5.90 -23.19 -38.64
N GLY A 125 6.72 -22.34 -39.27
CA GLY A 125 7.18 -22.56 -40.64
C GLY A 125 7.93 -23.89 -40.81
N LEU A 126 8.80 -24.24 -39.86
CA LEU A 126 9.52 -25.52 -39.85
C LEU A 126 8.60 -26.72 -39.59
N MET A 127 7.57 -26.59 -38.74
CA MET A 127 6.55 -27.64 -38.55
C MET A 127 5.78 -27.92 -39.84
N VAL A 128 5.41 -26.88 -40.56
CA VAL A 128 4.61 -26.98 -41.79
C VAL A 128 5.46 -27.48 -42.98
N ALA A 129 6.68 -26.96 -43.12
CA ALA A 129 7.54 -27.30 -44.27
C ALA A 129 8.36 -28.59 -44.07
N GLY A 130 8.71 -28.93 -42.82
CA GLY A 130 9.63 -30.04 -42.53
C GLY A 130 8.97 -31.37 -42.19
N GLY A 131 7.65 -31.44 -42.03
CA GLY A 131 6.91 -32.67 -41.72
C GLY A 131 7.27 -33.33 -40.38
N ASN A 132 8.08 -32.71 -39.55
CA ASN A 132 8.50 -33.22 -38.23
C ASN A 132 8.11 -32.28 -37.10
N PRO A 133 6.97 -32.54 -36.37
CA PRO A 133 6.47 -31.68 -35.32
C PRO A 133 7.44 -31.52 -34.13
N SER A 134 8.36 -32.48 -33.91
CA SER A 134 9.27 -32.44 -32.76
C SER A 134 10.37 -31.37 -32.90
N LEU A 135 10.78 -31.01 -34.10
CA LEU A 135 11.78 -29.97 -34.34
C LEU A 135 11.21 -28.57 -34.05
N GLY A 136 9.98 -28.29 -34.45
CA GLY A 136 9.30 -27.03 -34.16
C GLY A 136 8.92 -26.89 -32.69
N ALA A 137 8.48 -27.99 -32.04
CA ALA A 137 8.17 -28.02 -30.63
C ALA A 137 9.40 -27.76 -29.73
N GLY A 138 10.58 -28.24 -30.10
CA GLY A 138 11.83 -27.95 -29.38
C GLY A 138 12.23 -26.47 -29.42
N VAL A 139 12.02 -25.80 -30.55
CA VAL A 139 12.28 -24.36 -30.73
C VAL A 139 11.28 -23.53 -29.91
N LEU A 140 10.01 -23.95 -29.86
CA LEU A 140 8.96 -23.27 -29.09
C LEU A 140 9.13 -23.43 -27.56
N ALA A 141 9.55 -24.63 -27.10
CA ALA A 141 9.74 -24.92 -25.68
C ALA A 141 11.00 -24.26 -25.09
N GLY A 142 12.07 -24.14 -25.88
CA GLY A 142 13.34 -23.53 -25.45
C GLY A 142 13.29 -22.00 -25.30
N SER A 143 12.35 -21.35 -26.00
CA SER A 143 12.29 -19.88 -26.05
C SER A 143 11.51 -19.21 -24.90
N SER A 144 10.65 -19.95 -24.20
CA SER A 144 9.68 -19.34 -23.29
C SER A 144 10.14 -19.20 -21.83
N GLY A 145 11.05 -20.04 -21.35
CA GLY A 145 11.40 -20.06 -19.93
C GLY A 145 12.59 -19.16 -19.56
N VAL A 146 13.65 -19.16 -20.35
CA VAL A 146 14.90 -18.45 -20.07
C VAL A 146 14.81 -16.97 -20.44
N ALA A 147 14.09 -16.66 -21.52
CA ALA A 147 13.92 -15.27 -21.98
C ALA A 147 13.09 -14.44 -20.99
N GLN A 148 12.05 -15.02 -20.40
CA GLN A 148 11.15 -14.32 -19.48
C GLN A 148 11.82 -13.95 -18.16
N GLN A 149 12.75 -14.75 -17.68
CA GLN A 149 13.43 -14.57 -16.40
C GLN A 149 14.56 -13.53 -16.48
N SER A 150 15.28 -13.45 -17.60
CA SER A 150 16.33 -12.45 -17.83
C SER A 150 15.79 -11.08 -18.24
N MET A 151 14.53 -11.01 -18.68
CA MET A 151 13.88 -9.78 -19.13
C MET A 151 13.45 -8.85 -18.00
N LEU A 152 13.18 -9.39 -16.81
CA LEU A 152 12.62 -8.63 -15.69
C LEU A 152 13.68 -8.12 -14.72
N ALA A 153 14.92 -8.60 -14.81
CA ALA A 153 16.01 -8.13 -13.95
C ALA A 153 16.76 -6.95 -14.59
N PHE A 154 17.08 -5.95 -13.78
CA PHE A 154 17.98 -4.89 -14.18
C PHE A 154 19.40 -5.43 -14.38
N THR A 155 20.14 -4.82 -15.30
CA THR A 155 21.54 -5.19 -15.54
C THR A 155 22.43 -4.73 -14.39
N ARG A 156 23.61 -5.32 -14.22
CA ARG A 156 24.58 -4.90 -13.19
C ARG A 156 24.99 -3.43 -13.33
N ASP A 157 25.05 -2.92 -14.55
CA ASP A 157 25.36 -1.51 -14.79
C ASP A 157 24.22 -0.58 -14.39
N GLU A 158 22.97 -0.96 -14.71
CA GLU A 158 21.78 -0.21 -14.27
C GLU A 158 21.66 -0.18 -12.75
N GLU A 159 21.93 -1.32 -12.08
CA GLU A 159 21.97 -1.40 -10.62
C GLU A 159 23.06 -0.48 -10.01
N ARG A 160 24.27 -0.50 -10.60
CA ARG A 160 25.37 0.37 -10.17
C ARG A 160 25.06 1.85 -10.36
N ILE A 161 24.40 2.21 -11.45
CA ILE A 161 23.94 3.59 -11.71
C ILE A 161 22.87 3.98 -10.69
N ALA A 162 21.88 3.13 -10.45
CA ALA A 162 20.81 3.38 -9.48
C ALA A 162 21.36 3.52 -8.05
N ASP A 163 22.30 2.67 -7.63
CA ASP A 163 22.99 2.78 -6.33
C ASP A 163 23.70 4.13 -6.19
N ASN A 164 24.43 4.55 -7.23
CA ASN A 164 25.16 5.82 -7.20
C ASN A 164 24.23 7.03 -7.16
N MET A 165 23.19 7.03 -8.00
CA MET A 165 22.18 8.09 -8.01
C MET A 165 21.41 8.14 -6.69
N GLY A 166 21.03 6.97 -6.14
CA GLY A 166 20.37 6.87 -4.86
C GLY A 166 21.21 7.42 -3.71
N LEU A 167 22.52 7.12 -3.68
CA LEU A 167 23.43 7.71 -2.70
C LEU A 167 23.50 9.24 -2.82
N ASP A 168 23.56 9.77 -4.05
CA ASP A 168 23.56 11.21 -4.27
C ASP A 168 22.24 11.87 -3.85
N LEU A 169 21.10 11.17 -4.06
CA LEU A 169 19.79 11.60 -3.57
C LEU A 169 19.76 11.65 -2.02
N MET A 170 20.27 10.61 -1.34
CA MET A 170 20.34 10.58 0.12
C MET A 170 21.14 11.77 0.68
N VAL A 171 22.30 12.04 0.10
CA VAL A 171 23.16 13.17 0.51
C VAL A 171 22.48 14.51 0.25
N ARG A 172 21.92 14.73 -0.95
CA ARG A 172 21.19 15.96 -1.30
C ARG A 172 19.96 16.18 -0.42
N ALA A 173 19.30 15.10 -0.03
CA ALA A 173 18.16 15.13 0.87
C ALA A 173 18.53 15.33 2.35
N GLY A 174 19.83 15.39 2.68
CA GLY A 174 20.27 15.49 4.07
C GLY A 174 19.97 14.22 4.89
N GLN A 175 19.89 13.04 4.25
CA GLN A 175 19.59 11.78 4.89
C GLN A 175 20.83 10.91 5.07
N ASN A 176 20.73 9.83 5.85
CA ASN A 176 21.85 8.96 6.20
C ASN A 176 22.14 7.92 5.11
N PRO A 177 23.22 8.04 4.29
CA PRO A 177 23.53 7.10 3.21
C PRO A 177 23.89 5.70 3.70
N ASN A 178 24.23 5.51 4.99
CA ASN A 178 24.45 4.16 5.55
C ASN A 178 23.20 3.28 5.51
N GLY A 179 22.02 3.85 5.25
CA GLY A 179 20.81 3.09 4.97
C GLY A 179 21.02 2.05 3.85
N PHE A 180 21.80 2.36 2.82
CA PHE A 180 22.15 1.40 1.76
C PHE A 180 22.89 0.17 2.30
N ILE A 181 23.86 0.38 3.20
CA ILE A 181 24.61 -0.73 3.82
C ILE A 181 23.66 -1.61 4.62
N GLN A 182 22.75 -0.98 5.40
CA GLN A 182 21.75 -1.70 6.21
C GLN A 182 20.85 -2.58 5.33
N VAL A 183 20.34 -2.05 4.22
CA VAL A 183 19.52 -2.81 3.26
C VAL A 183 20.30 -4.00 2.70
N PHE A 184 21.51 -3.78 2.22
CA PHE A 184 22.32 -4.84 1.61
C PHE A 184 22.69 -5.94 2.62
N GLU A 185 23.00 -5.58 3.85
CA GLU A 185 23.26 -6.55 4.92
C GLU A 185 22.01 -7.36 5.25
N GLN A 186 20.85 -6.70 5.32
CA GLN A 186 19.58 -7.36 5.54
C GLN A 186 19.18 -8.29 4.39
N MET A 187 19.33 -7.86 3.13
CA MET A 187 19.08 -8.71 1.96
C MET A 187 19.98 -9.96 1.97
N ARG A 188 21.22 -9.82 2.41
CA ARG A 188 22.15 -10.95 2.57
C ARG A 188 21.68 -11.91 3.65
N GLU A 189 21.21 -11.41 4.80
CA GLU A 189 20.64 -12.24 5.88
C GLU A 189 19.41 -13.02 5.38
N ILE A 190 18.49 -12.35 4.67
CA ILE A 190 17.30 -12.97 4.09
C ILE A 190 17.69 -14.04 3.07
N SER A 191 18.63 -13.75 2.17
CA SER A 191 19.09 -14.69 1.14
C SER A 191 19.81 -15.89 1.73
N GLY A 192 20.67 -15.68 2.74
CA GLY A 192 21.39 -16.74 3.43
C GLY A 192 20.48 -17.66 4.25
N ALA A 193 19.41 -17.11 4.84
CA ALA A 193 18.39 -17.90 5.55
C ALA A 193 17.48 -18.68 4.59
N ALA A 194 17.45 -18.29 3.31
CA ALA A 194 16.53 -18.76 2.29
C ALA A 194 17.14 -19.74 1.29
N GLU A 195 18.37 -20.23 1.51
CA GLU A 195 18.96 -21.28 0.64
C GLU A 195 18.04 -22.50 0.41
N SER A 196 16.94 -22.60 1.13
CA SER A 196 15.92 -23.63 0.97
C SER A 196 14.53 -23.16 0.49
N ARG A 197 14.22 -21.85 0.43
CA ARG A 197 12.82 -21.40 0.25
C ARG A 197 12.57 -20.15 -0.61
N VAL A 198 13.53 -19.33 -0.99
CA VAL A 198 13.29 -18.15 -1.83
C VAL A 198 13.37 -18.53 -3.30
N ASN A 199 12.28 -18.27 -4.02
CA ASN A 199 12.28 -18.39 -5.47
C ASN A 199 13.20 -17.29 -6.05
N PRO A 200 14.37 -17.64 -6.68
CA PRO A 200 15.30 -16.66 -7.23
C PRO A 200 14.68 -15.72 -8.27
N THR A 201 13.49 -16.06 -8.76
CA THR A 201 12.76 -15.31 -9.80
C THR A 201 12.05 -14.06 -9.26
N ARG A 202 12.00 -13.86 -7.94
CA ARG A 202 11.32 -12.71 -7.31
C ARG A 202 12.25 -11.55 -6.96
N VAL A 203 13.54 -11.65 -7.22
CA VAL A 203 14.51 -10.59 -6.93
C VAL A 203 14.74 -9.77 -8.20
N ASN A 204 14.07 -8.64 -8.33
CA ASN A 204 14.27 -7.70 -9.45
C ASN A 204 15.64 -7.00 -9.39
N HIS A 205 16.25 -6.91 -8.20
CA HIS A 205 17.51 -6.22 -7.91
C HIS A 205 18.51 -7.19 -7.25
N PRO A 206 19.26 -8.00 -8.03
CA PRO A 206 20.17 -8.98 -7.46
C PRO A 206 21.28 -8.32 -6.64
N LEU A 207 21.39 -8.72 -5.38
CA LEU A 207 22.48 -8.29 -4.51
C LEU A 207 23.75 -9.03 -4.92
N THR A 208 24.82 -8.26 -5.21
CA THR A 208 26.16 -8.80 -5.42
C THR A 208 27.14 -8.28 -4.37
N THR A 209 28.14 -9.09 -4.03
CA THR A 209 29.23 -8.64 -3.14
C THR A 209 29.92 -7.39 -3.67
N GLU A 210 29.99 -7.26 -4.98
CA GLU A 210 30.54 -6.09 -5.66
C GLU A 210 29.72 -4.84 -5.39
N ARG A 211 28.38 -4.87 -5.49
CA ARG A 211 27.52 -3.73 -5.18
C ARG A 211 27.73 -3.24 -3.75
N LEU A 212 27.69 -4.14 -2.77
CA LEU A 212 27.95 -3.80 -1.36
C LEU A 212 29.32 -3.16 -1.16
N LYS A 213 30.37 -3.71 -1.81
CA LYS A 213 31.71 -3.12 -1.76
C LYS A 213 31.72 -1.71 -2.36
N ASN A 214 31.16 -1.54 -3.55
CA ASN A 214 31.13 -0.25 -4.25
C ASN A 214 30.42 0.83 -3.44
N VAL A 215 29.26 0.49 -2.83
CA VAL A 215 28.50 1.39 -1.95
C VAL A 215 29.32 1.79 -0.71
N ARG A 216 29.96 0.82 -0.03
CA ARG A 216 30.83 1.11 1.11
C ARG A 216 31.99 2.02 0.75
N ASP A 217 32.70 1.72 -0.35
CA ASP A 217 33.84 2.51 -0.85
C ASP A 217 33.42 3.93 -1.21
N ARG A 218 32.21 4.09 -1.79
CA ARG A 218 31.68 5.41 -2.13
C ARG A 218 31.28 6.19 -0.88
N ILE A 219 30.54 5.59 0.06
CA ILE A 219 30.18 6.25 1.34
C ILE A 219 31.43 6.70 2.10
N ALA A 220 32.46 5.86 2.17
CA ALA A 220 33.73 6.20 2.83
C ALA A 220 34.45 7.41 2.19
N LYS A 221 34.22 7.69 0.91
CA LYS A 221 34.79 8.83 0.18
C LYS A 221 33.91 10.08 0.24
N LEU A 222 32.66 9.95 0.74
CA LEU A 222 31.80 11.14 0.87
C LEU A 222 32.31 12.03 2.01
N ASN A 223 32.52 13.32 1.68
CA ASN A 223 32.74 14.33 2.71
C ASN A 223 31.37 14.80 3.26
N TYR A 224 30.69 13.88 3.93
CA TYR A 224 29.32 14.08 4.40
C TYR A 224 29.15 13.55 5.82
N THR A 225 28.59 14.36 6.70
CA THR A 225 28.22 13.95 8.06
C THR A 225 26.75 13.63 8.07
N ALA A 226 26.42 12.36 8.29
CA ALA A 226 25.04 11.92 8.40
C ALA A 226 24.34 12.60 9.59
N PRO A 227 23.03 12.94 9.48
CA PRO A 227 22.29 13.46 10.61
C PRO A 227 22.24 12.45 11.75
N ALA A 228 22.12 12.96 12.97
CA ALA A 228 21.87 12.10 14.12
C ALA A 228 20.54 11.36 13.99
N ALA A 229 20.48 10.14 14.54
CA ALA A 229 19.24 9.39 14.60
C ALA A 229 18.14 10.18 15.33
N SER A 230 16.93 10.16 14.80
CA SER A 230 15.77 10.83 15.40
C SER A 230 14.89 9.83 16.13
N ALA A 231 14.93 9.84 17.46
CA ALA A 231 14.11 8.96 18.28
C ALA A 231 12.60 9.07 17.95
N THR A 232 12.13 10.28 17.63
CA THR A 232 10.74 10.50 17.23
C THR A 232 10.42 9.85 15.89
N ARG A 233 11.31 9.97 14.89
CA ARG A 233 11.15 9.35 13.58
C ARG A 233 11.14 7.83 13.70
N ASP A 234 12.09 7.30 14.48
CA ASP A 234 12.24 5.86 14.67
C ASP A 234 11.06 5.27 15.45
N ALA A 235 10.52 6.00 16.44
CA ALA A 235 9.31 5.62 17.16
C ALA A 235 8.08 5.58 16.24
N LYS A 236 7.85 6.61 15.43
CA LYS A 236 6.76 6.63 14.43
C LYS A 236 6.86 5.44 13.46
N PHE A 237 8.07 5.16 12.99
CA PHE A 237 8.31 4.03 12.10
C PHE A 237 8.02 2.69 12.77
N SER A 238 8.47 2.50 14.01
CA SER A 238 8.17 1.30 14.79
C SER A 238 6.66 1.12 15.04
N LEU A 239 5.91 2.21 15.21
CA LEU A 239 4.45 2.14 15.38
C LEU A 239 3.76 1.65 14.10
N ILE A 240 4.12 2.14 12.92
CA ILE A 240 3.50 1.67 11.67
C ILE A 240 3.88 0.20 11.36
N GLN A 241 5.09 -0.23 11.69
CA GLN A 241 5.46 -1.65 11.60
C GLN A 241 4.60 -2.50 12.56
N ALA A 242 4.45 -2.06 13.80
CA ALA A 242 3.61 -2.72 14.80
C ALA A 242 2.14 -2.78 14.37
N LYS A 243 1.62 -1.72 13.76
CA LYS A 243 0.26 -1.67 13.19
C LYS A 243 0.10 -2.70 12.09
N LEU A 244 1.00 -2.72 11.11
CA LEU A 244 0.96 -3.69 10.01
C LEU A 244 1.04 -5.12 10.54
N ILE A 245 2.00 -5.44 11.38
CA ILE A 245 2.18 -6.77 11.98
C ILE A 245 0.95 -7.16 12.80
N GLY A 246 0.38 -6.24 13.59
CA GLY A 246 -0.83 -6.48 14.38
C GLY A 246 -2.05 -6.86 13.54
N TYR A 247 -2.20 -6.26 12.35
CA TYR A 247 -3.31 -6.54 11.44
C TYR A 247 -3.08 -7.73 10.50
N LEU A 248 -1.84 -7.97 10.06
CA LEU A 248 -1.53 -8.94 9.01
C LEU A 248 -1.12 -10.30 9.54
N ASP A 249 -0.52 -10.34 10.72
CA ASP A 249 0.00 -11.57 11.32
C ASP A 249 -0.99 -12.24 12.28
N THR A 250 -0.75 -13.51 12.55
CA THR A 250 -1.50 -14.23 13.58
C THR A 250 -1.17 -13.72 14.98
N ALA A 251 -2.11 -13.80 15.91
CA ALA A 251 -1.88 -13.41 17.31
C ALA A 251 -0.69 -14.15 17.96
N THR A 252 -0.38 -15.38 17.52
CA THR A 252 0.78 -16.13 17.96
C THR A 252 2.07 -15.49 17.47
N ARG A 253 2.14 -15.16 16.18
CA ARG A 253 3.31 -14.51 15.57
C ARG A 253 3.56 -13.14 16.17
N VAL A 254 2.48 -12.35 16.40
CA VAL A 254 2.59 -11.06 17.08
C VAL A 254 3.20 -11.20 18.48
N ARG A 255 2.81 -12.24 19.26
CA ARG A 255 3.41 -12.48 20.58
C ARG A 255 4.86 -12.93 20.54
N GLU A 256 5.29 -13.63 19.49
CA GLU A 256 6.70 -13.97 19.27
C GLU A 256 7.54 -12.72 18.99
N LEU A 257 7.07 -11.85 18.11
CA LEU A 257 7.77 -10.62 17.73
C LEU A 257 7.73 -9.56 18.84
N TYR A 258 6.61 -9.48 19.55
CA TYR A 258 6.33 -8.52 20.62
C TYR A 258 5.91 -9.26 21.91
N PRO A 259 6.84 -9.89 22.62
CA PRO A 259 6.53 -10.64 23.85
C PRO A 259 5.99 -9.70 24.95
N TYR A 260 5.28 -10.26 25.93
CA TYR A 260 4.71 -9.47 27.03
C TYR A 260 5.76 -8.78 27.92
N SER A 261 7.01 -9.21 27.87
CA SER A 261 8.15 -8.52 28.51
C SER A 261 8.49 -7.21 27.83
N ASP A 262 8.22 -7.08 26.53
CA ASP A 262 8.37 -5.82 25.80
C ASP A 262 7.23 -4.87 26.16
N LYS A 263 7.57 -3.73 26.77
CA LYS A 263 6.65 -2.68 27.23
C LYS A 263 6.69 -1.43 26.35
N SER A 264 7.36 -1.49 25.19
CA SER A 264 7.38 -0.42 24.21
C SER A 264 5.96 -0.14 23.67
N ASP A 265 5.72 1.07 23.22
CA ASP A 265 4.42 1.46 22.66
C ASP A 265 4.11 0.65 21.38
N ALA A 266 5.11 0.39 20.54
CA ALA A 266 4.98 -0.47 19.38
C ALA A 266 4.50 -1.89 19.77
N ALA A 267 5.10 -2.49 20.80
CA ALA A 267 4.71 -3.81 21.26
C ALA A 267 3.30 -3.85 21.86
N ILE A 268 2.91 -2.82 22.60
CA ILE A 268 1.54 -2.69 23.13
C ILE A 268 0.56 -2.52 21.99
N TYR A 269 0.89 -1.68 20.98
CA TYR A 269 0.05 -1.40 19.82
C TYR A 269 -0.20 -2.66 18.99
N ALA A 270 0.85 -3.39 18.60
CA ALA A 270 0.72 -4.64 17.86
C ALA A 270 -0.16 -5.66 18.62
N ARG A 271 0.08 -5.85 19.92
CA ARG A 271 -0.70 -6.79 20.73
C ARG A 271 -2.15 -6.36 20.94
N ALA A 272 -2.42 -5.06 21.07
CA ALA A 272 -3.79 -4.54 21.16
C ALA A 272 -4.58 -4.82 19.88
N ILE A 273 -3.97 -4.54 18.71
CA ILE A 273 -4.56 -4.83 17.41
C ILE A 273 -4.80 -6.34 17.24
N ALA A 274 -3.79 -7.17 17.51
CA ALA A 274 -3.92 -8.62 17.41
C ALA A 274 -4.98 -9.20 18.36
N SER A 275 -5.12 -8.60 19.56
CA SER A 275 -6.18 -8.97 20.51
C SER A 275 -7.56 -8.61 19.99
N MET A 276 -7.71 -7.43 19.40
CA MET A 276 -8.95 -7.00 18.74
C MET A 276 -9.33 -7.95 17.60
N GLN A 277 -8.38 -8.28 16.72
CA GLN A 277 -8.57 -9.21 15.61
C GLN A 277 -8.98 -10.61 16.08
N ALA A 278 -8.45 -11.05 17.22
CA ALA A 278 -8.79 -12.34 17.85
C ALA A 278 -10.12 -12.30 18.66
N GLY A 279 -10.82 -11.16 18.70
CA GLY A 279 -12.06 -10.98 19.46
C GLY A 279 -11.85 -10.81 20.98
N ASN A 280 -10.60 -10.69 21.45
CA ASN A 280 -10.31 -10.38 22.85
C ASN A 280 -10.33 -8.86 23.06
N LEU A 281 -11.54 -8.30 23.04
CA LEU A 281 -11.74 -6.85 23.05
C LEU A 281 -11.33 -6.20 24.36
N ASP A 282 -11.46 -6.90 25.50
CA ASP A 282 -11.03 -6.36 26.80
C ASP A 282 -9.51 -6.14 26.85
N ALA A 283 -8.73 -7.15 26.39
CA ALA A 283 -7.28 -7.00 26.33
C ALA A 283 -6.87 -5.90 25.32
N ALA A 284 -7.56 -5.80 24.19
CA ALA A 284 -7.34 -4.76 23.20
C ALA A 284 -7.60 -3.36 23.80
N ARG A 285 -8.73 -3.19 24.50
CA ARG A 285 -9.11 -1.93 25.17
C ARG A 285 -8.06 -1.51 26.20
N VAL A 286 -7.64 -2.42 27.09
CA VAL A 286 -6.64 -2.14 28.13
C VAL A 286 -5.30 -1.70 27.52
N GLY A 287 -4.84 -2.40 26.48
CA GLY A 287 -3.62 -2.04 25.74
C GLY A 287 -3.74 -0.65 25.13
N THR A 288 -4.84 -0.39 24.42
CA THR A 288 -5.08 0.90 23.74
C THR A 288 -5.23 2.05 24.72
N GLN A 289 -5.94 1.87 25.83
CA GLN A 289 -6.05 2.89 26.89
C GLN A 289 -4.69 3.22 27.52
N THR A 290 -3.80 2.24 27.64
CA THR A 290 -2.42 2.46 28.08
C THR A 290 -1.68 3.39 27.10
N LEU A 291 -1.83 3.19 25.80
CA LEU A 291 -1.24 4.04 24.77
C LEU A 291 -1.83 5.46 24.78
N VAL A 292 -3.15 5.57 24.85
CA VAL A 292 -3.85 6.86 24.96
C VAL A 292 -3.39 7.65 26.20
N SER A 293 -3.19 6.97 27.33
CA SER A 293 -2.73 7.63 28.57
C SER A 293 -1.29 8.15 28.48
N ARG A 294 -0.44 7.50 27.69
CA ARG A 294 0.95 7.91 27.45
C ARG A 294 1.09 8.99 26.39
N HIS A 295 0.21 8.97 25.39
CA HIS A 295 0.27 9.82 24.19
C HIS A 295 -1.10 10.34 23.83
N ALA A 296 -1.60 11.27 24.64
CA ALA A 296 -2.94 11.85 24.47
C ALA A 296 -3.08 12.70 23.20
N ASP A 297 -1.99 13.01 22.53
CA ASP A 297 -1.92 13.74 21.26
C ASP A 297 -1.81 12.84 20.01
N ASN A 298 -1.71 11.52 20.19
CA ASN A 298 -1.63 10.60 19.06
C ASN A 298 -3.04 10.22 18.55
N PRO A 299 -3.44 10.64 17.34
CA PRO A 299 -4.78 10.37 16.80
C PRO A 299 -5.07 8.89 16.59
N TYR A 300 -4.06 8.10 16.25
CA TYR A 300 -4.23 6.72 15.81
C TYR A 300 -4.52 5.75 16.96
N PHE A 301 -4.13 6.11 18.17
CA PHE A 301 -4.54 5.34 19.35
C PHE A 301 -6.01 5.56 19.69
N TYR A 302 -6.55 6.76 19.44
CA TYR A 302 -7.99 7.01 19.53
C TYR A 302 -8.77 6.37 18.37
N GLU A 303 -8.18 6.27 17.17
CA GLU A 303 -8.74 5.51 16.06
C GLU A 303 -8.92 4.04 16.46
N LEU A 304 -7.86 3.39 16.97
CA LEU A 304 -7.93 2.01 17.46
C LEU A 304 -8.95 1.84 18.60
N LEU A 305 -9.03 2.79 19.52
CA LEU A 305 -10.05 2.78 20.58
C LEU A 305 -11.45 2.84 19.98
N GLY A 306 -11.66 3.68 18.96
CA GLY A 306 -12.92 3.77 18.22
C GLY A 306 -13.30 2.44 17.55
N ASP A 307 -12.33 1.74 16.92
CA ASP A 307 -12.52 0.41 16.31
C ASP A 307 -12.96 -0.63 17.37
N ILE A 308 -12.30 -0.64 18.52
CA ILE A 308 -12.58 -1.56 19.63
C ILE A 308 -13.98 -1.32 20.17
N GLU A 309 -14.33 -0.07 20.49
CA GLU A 309 -15.65 0.29 21.03
C GLU A 309 -16.78 0.00 20.02
N TYR A 310 -16.51 0.20 18.71
CA TYR A 310 -17.42 -0.20 17.65
C TYR A 310 -17.69 -1.73 17.67
N GLN A 311 -16.65 -2.56 17.84
CA GLN A 311 -16.78 -4.01 17.88
C GLN A 311 -17.51 -4.50 19.13
N PHE A 312 -17.41 -3.80 20.24
CA PHE A 312 -18.23 -4.03 21.43
C PHE A 312 -19.73 -3.65 21.21
N GLY A 313 -20.02 -2.82 20.21
CA GLY A 313 -21.33 -2.20 20.00
C GLY A 313 -21.58 -0.97 20.89
N HIS A 314 -20.53 -0.42 21.51
CA HIS A 314 -20.55 0.80 22.31
C HIS A 314 -20.44 2.02 21.38
N TYR A 315 -21.47 2.28 20.57
CA TYR A 315 -21.43 3.28 19.50
C TYR A 315 -21.18 4.71 20.00
N ASP A 316 -21.67 5.09 21.19
CA ASP A 316 -21.41 6.42 21.75
C ASP A 316 -19.93 6.62 22.11
N ASP A 317 -19.30 5.61 22.72
CA ASP A 317 -17.89 5.66 23.06
C ASP A 317 -17.01 5.63 21.78
N SER A 318 -17.42 4.83 20.79
CA SER A 318 -16.77 4.80 19.49
C SER A 318 -16.84 6.15 18.77
N VAL A 319 -18.01 6.81 18.72
CA VAL A 319 -18.15 8.16 18.16
C VAL A 319 -17.26 9.16 18.89
N THR A 320 -17.18 9.06 20.23
CA THR A 320 -16.33 9.93 21.06
C THR A 320 -14.85 9.73 20.68
N ALA A 321 -14.38 8.49 20.61
CA ALA A 321 -13.00 8.15 20.29
C ALA A 321 -12.62 8.60 18.87
N TYR A 322 -13.42 8.27 17.85
CA TYR A 322 -13.16 8.71 16.47
C TYR A 322 -13.24 10.23 16.29
N SER A 323 -14.17 10.89 16.98
CA SER A 323 -14.26 12.36 16.93
C SER A 323 -13.01 13.01 17.50
N HIS A 324 -12.45 12.46 18.59
CA HIS A 324 -11.18 12.91 19.16
C HIS A 324 -10.02 12.64 18.22
N SER A 325 -9.94 11.43 17.68
CA SER A 325 -8.97 11.04 16.65
C SER A 325 -8.98 12.02 15.46
N LEU A 326 -10.16 12.29 14.90
CA LEU A 326 -10.31 13.19 13.76
C LEU A 326 -9.91 14.63 14.08
N LYS A 327 -10.21 15.10 15.30
CA LYS A 327 -9.78 16.44 15.76
C LYS A 327 -8.26 16.58 15.78
N LEU A 328 -7.54 15.54 16.21
CA LEU A 328 -6.08 15.52 16.26
C LEU A 328 -5.46 15.28 14.86
N ALA A 329 -6.03 14.34 14.09
CA ALA A 329 -5.52 13.98 12.77
C ALA A 329 -5.79 15.04 11.69
N GLY A 330 -6.85 15.84 11.84
CA GLY A 330 -7.30 16.81 10.84
C GLY A 330 -7.90 16.12 9.62
N ASN A 331 -7.34 16.36 8.42
CA ASN A 331 -7.84 15.76 7.18
C ASN A 331 -7.38 14.30 7.06
N ALA A 332 -8.23 13.38 7.49
CA ALA A 332 -7.99 11.93 7.53
C ALA A 332 -9.21 11.17 6.96
N PRO A 333 -9.22 10.90 5.64
CA PRO A 333 -10.39 10.32 4.96
C PRO A 333 -10.84 8.98 5.54
N GLN A 334 -9.92 8.13 5.99
CA GLN A 334 -10.21 6.84 6.58
C GLN A 334 -10.93 7.01 7.92
N ILE A 335 -10.44 7.91 8.80
CA ILE A 335 -11.06 8.20 10.09
C ILE A 335 -12.43 8.87 9.90
N GLN A 336 -12.57 9.76 8.89
CA GLN A 336 -13.87 10.35 8.53
C GLN A 336 -14.87 9.28 8.12
N THR A 337 -14.45 8.31 7.33
CA THR A 337 -15.29 7.20 6.88
C THR A 337 -15.69 6.29 8.05
N ALA A 338 -14.75 6.00 8.95
CA ALA A 338 -15.00 5.19 10.15
C ALA A 338 -16.02 5.86 11.07
N LEU A 339 -15.82 7.15 11.37
CA LEU A 339 -16.79 7.92 12.16
C LEU A 339 -18.17 7.95 11.51
N ALA A 340 -18.23 8.17 10.18
CA ALA A 340 -19.48 8.16 9.43
C ALA A 340 -20.19 6.80 9.50
N LEU A 341 -19.44 5.70 9.43
CA LEU A 341 -19.97 4.35 9.59
C LEU A 341 -20.62 4.17 10.97
N VAL A 342 -19.92 4.52 12.04
CA VAL A 342 -20.45 4.38 13.40
C VAL A 342 -21.68 5.24 13.63
N LEU A 343 -21.71 6.45 13.07
CA LEU A 343 -22.90 7.31 13.12
C LEU A 343 -24.09 6.65 12.42
N THR A 344 -23.91 6.02 11.25
CA THR A 344 -25.01 5.30 10.58
C THR A 344 -25.51 4.11 11.36
N GLU A 345 -24.64 3.42 12.13
CA GLU A 345 -25.04 2.31 13.00
C GLU A 345 -25.72 2.80 14.29
N ARG A 346 -25.22 3.88 14.88
CA ARG A 346 -25.80 4.50 16.08
C ARG A 346 -27.21 5.04 15.83
N ASN A 347 -27.44 5.62 14.68
CA ASN A 347 -28.73 6.07 14.14
C ASN A 347 -29.52 7.00 15.08
N LYS A 348 -28.85 7.94 15.74
CA LYS A 348 -29.48 9.02 16.51
C LYS A 348 -29.87 10.19 15.61
N SER A 349 -30.73 11.09 16.12
CA SER A 349 -31.10 12.31 15.40
C SER A 349 -29.85 13.12 15.04
N GLY A 350 -29.72 13.49 13.75
CA GLY A 350 -28.57 14.24 13.23
C GLY A 350 -27.40 13.38 12.74
N ASP A 351 -27.32 12.10 13.13
CA ASP A 351 -26.21 11.22 12.77
C ASP A 351 -26.07 11.04 11.25
N ALA A 352 -27.19 10.83 10.54
CA ALA A 352 -27.19 10.68 9.10
C ALA A 352 -26.64 11.92 8.38
N ALA A 353 -27.05 13.12 8.81
CA ALA A 353 -26.56 14.36 8.23
C ALA A 353 -25.04 14.53 8.45
N GLN A 354 -24.56 14.23 9.65
CA GLN A 354 -23.14 14.29 9.98
C GLN A 354 -22.34 13.25 9.18
N ALA A 355 -22.85 12.02 9.03
CA ALA A 355 -22.22 10.96 8.25
C ALA A 355 -22.09 11.35 6.78
N ILE A 356 -23.13 11.95 6.17
CA ILE A 356 -23.09 12.46 4.82
C ILE A 356 -21.97 13.48 4.61
N GLU A 357 -21.85 14.46 5.52
CA GLU A 357 -20.82 15.50 5.42
C GLU A 357 -19.39 14.93 5.61
N LEU A 358 -19.21 13.96 6.49
CA LEU A 358 -17.94 13.26 6.69
C LEU A 358 -17.56 12.49 5.42
N CYS A 359 -18.48 11.71 4.85
CA CYS A 359 -18.24 10.97 3.60
C CYS A 359 -17.92 11.90 2.44
N LYS A 360 -18.64 13.00 2.27
CA LYS A 360 -18.37 13.98 1.21
C LYS A 360 -16.96 14.55 1.33
N ARG A 361 -16.52 14.92 2.55
CA ARG A 361 -15.15 15.41 2.79
C ARG A 361 -14.10 14.35 2.50
N ALA A 362 -14.32 13.11 2.93
CA ALA A 362 -13.42 12.00 2.65
C ALA A 362 -13.27 11.76 1.13
N LEU A 363 -14.37 11.78 0.38
CA LEU A 363 -14.39 11.56 -1.08
C LEU A 363 -13.69 12.66 -1.89
N LEU A 364 -13.57 13.88 -1.34
CA LEU A 364 -12.80 14.96 -1.98
C LEU A 364 -11.28 14.70 -1.93
N VAL A 365 -10.82 13.93 -0.97
CA VAL A 365 -9.39 13.66 -0.75
C VAL A 365 -8.99 12.30 -1.32
N ALA A 366 -9.71 11.26 -0.93
CA ALA A 366 -9.42 9.87 -1.31
C ALA A 366 -10.74 9.11 -1.55
N PRO A 367 -11.24 9.08 -2.79
CA PRO A 367 -12.39 8.26 -3.14
C PRO A 367 -12.14 6.78 -2.81
N ALA A 368 -13.02 6.19 -2.00
CA ALA A 368 -12.92 4.79 -1.59
C ALA A 368 -14.28 4.10 -1.63
N PRO A 369 -14.33 2.80 -1.98
CA PRO A 369 -15.59 2.06 -2.05
C PRO A 369 -16.36 2.07 -0.73
N LEU A 370 -15.66 1.85 0.41
CA LEU A 370 -16.30 1.86 1.73
C LEU A 370 -17.01 3.21 2.00
N THR A 371 -16.38 4.33 1.62
CA THR A 371 -16.96 5.66 1.81
C THR A 371 -18.26 5.84 1.02
N TYR A 372 -18.29 5.37 -0.24
CA TYR A 372 -19.53 5.37 -1.01
C TYR A 372 -20.61 4.45 -0.44
N TRP A 373 -20.22 3.29 0.10
CA TRP A 373 -21.15 2.37 0.75
C TRP A 373 -21.77 2.99 2.01
N VAL A 374 -20.95 3.65 2.86
CA VAL A 374 -21.43 4.37 4.05
C VAL A 374 -22.32 5.55 3.65
N LEU A 375 -21.91 6.32 2.63
CA LEU A 375 -22.70 7.44 2.10
C LEU A 375 -24.07 6.99 1.62
N ALA A 376 -24.14 5.86 0.91
CA ALA A 376 -25.40 5.30 0.45
C ALA A 376 -26.35 4.93 1.62
N ARG A 377 -25.80 4.38 2.70
CA ARG A 377 -26.57 4.06 3.89
C ARG A 377 -27.04 5.32 4.63
N ALA A 378 -26.20 6.34 4.69
CA ALA A 378 -26.54 7.61 5.34
C ALA A 378 -27.67 8.36 4.61
N TYR A 379 -27.72 8.29 3.28
CA TYR A 379 -28.84 8.83 2.49
C TYR A 379 -30.12 8.01 2.64
N GLY A 380 -30.01 6.70 2.84
CA GLY A 380 -31.17 5.79 2.89
C GLY A 380 -31.64 5.30 1.51
N ASP A 381 -32.68 4.44 1.52
CA ASP A 381 -33.13 3.73 0.31
C ASP A 381 -34.08 4.56 -0.56
N ASP A 382 -34.73 5.55 0.01
CA ASP A 382 -35.69 6.39 -0.71
C ASP A 382 -35.04 7.58 -1.44
N ASP A 383 -33.81 7.93 -1.09
CA ASP A 383 -33.06 9.03 -1.69
C ASP A 383 -32.27 8.58 -2.92
N GLY A 384 -32.50 9.21 -4.06
CA GLY A 384 -31.77 8.92 -5.30
C GLY A 384 -30.25 9.12 -5.19
N ARG A 385 -29.77 9.97 -4.26
CA ARG A 385 -28.34 10.13 -3.97
C ARG A 385 -27.76 8.88 -3.30
N GLY A 386 -28.57 8.13 -2.51
CA GLY A 386 -28.18 6.83 -2.00
C GLY A 386 -27.99 5.81 -3.10
N ASP A 387 -28.87 5.80 -4.10
CA ASP A 387 -28.71 4.92 -5.26
C ASP A 387 -27.48 5.30 -6.11
N TRP A 388 -27.23 6.61 -6.31
CA TRP A 388 -25.98 7.05 -6.96
C TRP A 388 -24.74 6.59 -6.19
N ALA A 389 -24.71 6.75 -4.88
CA ALA A 389 -23.56 6.30 -4.07
C ALA A 389 -23.38 4.77 -4.16
N ARG A 390 -24.46 3.97 -4.20
CA ARG A 390 -24.39 2.53 -4.49
C ARG A 390 -23.81 2.24 -5.88
N ALA A 391 -24.20 3.03 -6.88
CA ALA A 391 -23.68 2.87 -8.23
C ALA A 391 -22.18 3.12 -8.30
N GLU A 392 -21.68 4.16 -7.63
CA GLU A 392 -20.24 4.45 -7.51
C GLU A 392 -19.50 3.32 -6.77
N TYR A 393 -20.04 2.86 -5.64
CA TYR A 393 -19.50 1.71 -4.92
C TYR A 393 -19.31 0.49 -5.84
N TYR A 394 -20.38 0.10 -6.56
CA TYR A 394 -20.32 -1.04 -7.47
C TYR A 394 -19.42 -0.82 -8.68
N SER A 395 -19.31 0.42 -9.16
CA SER A 395 -18.38 0.79 -10.22
C SER A 395 -16.93 0.60 -9.78
N MET A 396 -16.59 1.02 -8.56
CA MET A 396 -15.23 0.90 -8.01
C MET A 396 -14.81 -0.55 -7.76
N ILE A 397 -15.75 -1.40 -7.34
CA ILE A 397 -15.46 -2.83 -7.13
C ILE A 397 -15.62 -3.69 -8.41
N GLY A 398 -15.75 -3.05 -9.59
CA GLY A 398 -15.82 -3.74 -10.87
C GLY A 398 -17.14 -4.44 -11.18
N SER A 399 -18.19 -4.26 -10.36
CA SER A 399 -19.50 -4.88 -10.58
C SER A 399 -20.38 -4.05 -11.54
N THR A 400 -20.00 -4.04 -12.81
CA THR A 400 -20.64 -3.22 -13.85
C THR A 400 -22.17 -3.38 -13.94
N LYS A 401 -22.67 -4.62 -13.76
CA LYS A 401 -24.12 -4.92 -13.77
C LYS A 401 -24.85 -4.18 -12.65
N ASN A 402 -24.34 -4.24 -11.43
CA ASN A 402 -24.93 -3.56 -10.29
C ASN A 402 -24.75 -2.04 -10.36
N ALA A 403 -23.58 -1.58 -10.78
CA ALA A 403 -23.34 -0.15 -10.99
C ALA A 403 -24.38 0.46 -11.94
N LYS A 404 -24.60 -0.15 -13.12
CA LYS A 404 -25.63 0.30 -14.07
C LYS A 404 -27.06 0.17 -13.53
N LYS A 405 -27.36 -0.84 -12.72
CA LYS A 405 -28.65 -1.00 -12.07
C LYS A 405 -28.97 0.17 -11.15
N TYR A 406 -28.08 0.48 -10.22
CA TYR A 406 -28.28 1.55 -9.25
C TYR A 406 -28.19 2.94 -9.87
N ALA A 407 -27.35 3.13 -10.90
CA ALA A 407 -27.34 4.37 -11.68
C ALA A 407 -28.68 4.67 -12.36
N LYS A 408 -29.40 3.65 -12.85
CA LYS A 408 -30.76 3.82 -13.38
C LYS A 408 -31.76 4.24 -12.29
N PHE A 409 -31.70 3.61 -11.10
CA PHE A 409 -32.55 3.98 -9.97
C PHE A 409 -32.31 5.41 -9.49
N ALA A 410 -31.05 5.83 -9.40
CA ALA A 410 -30.68 7.20 -9.08
C ALA A 410 -31.35 8.20 -10.06
N ARG A 411 -31.23 7.95 -11.37
CA ARG A 411 -31.82 8.84 -12.38
C ARG A 411 -33.34 8.85 -12.39
N GLN A 412 -34.00 7.84 -11.88
CA GLN A 412 -35.46 7.83 -11.74
C GLN A 412 -35.95 8.73 -10.59
N LYS A 413 -35.13 8.89 -9.54
CA LYS A 413 -35.49 9.62 -8.33
C LYS A 413 -34.94 11.06 -8.30
N LEU A 414 -33.84 11.33 -9.01
CA LEU A 414 -33.15 12.62 -9.00
C LEU A 414 -33.66 13.53 -10.11
N LYS A 415 -33.59 14.85 -9.88
CA LYS A 415 -33.79 15.87 -10.92
C LYS A 415 -32.65 15.81 -11.93
N SER A 416 -32.95 16.13 -13.20
CA SER A 416 -32.00 16.03 -14.30
C SER A 416 -30.79 17.00 -14.20
N ASP A 417 -30.90 18.05 -13.42
CA ASP A 417 -29.87 19.07 -13.16
C ASP A 417 -29.00 18.70 -11.92
N ALA A 418 -29.37 17.67 -11.15
CA ALA A 418 -28.59 17.23 -9.99
C ALA A 418 -27.23 16.67 -10.41
N PRO A 419 -26.13 17.03 -9.72
CA PRO A 419 -24.81 16.50 -10.04
C PRO A 419 -24.74 14.96 -10.03
N GLU A 420 -25.43 14.32 -9.10
CA GLU A 420 -25.47 12.85 -8.97
C GLU A 420 -26.25 12.20 -10.12
N TYR A 421 -27.25 12.89 -10.70
CA TYR A 421 -27.95 12.44 -11.90
C TYR A 421 -27.00 12.41 -13.11
N ILE A 422 -26.18 13.46 -13.29
CA ILE A 422 -25.19 13.55 -14.36
C ILE A 422 -24.14 12.44 -14.21
N LYS A 423 -23.54 12.31 -13.01
CA LYS A 423 -22.55 11.24 -12.69
C LYS A 423 -23.12 9.84 -12.90
N SER A 424 -24.40 9.61 -12.57
CA SER A 424 -25.08 8.34 -12.87
C SER A 424 -25.16 8.07 -14.38
N GLY A 425 -25.29 9.11 -15.20
CA GLY A 425 -25.22 9.02 -16.66
C GLY A 425 -23.87 8.53 -17.15
N ASP A 426 -22.77 9.03 -16.56
CA ASP A 426 -21.40 8.62 -16.90
C ASP A 426 -21.18 7.12 -16.61
N ILE A 427 -21.71 6.61 -15.48
CA ILE A 427 -21.66 5.19 -15.16
C ILE A 427 -22.40 4.33 -16.19
N LEU A 428 -23.55 4.80 -16.68
CA LEU A 428 -24.34 4.08 -17.68
C LEU A 428 -23.64 4.02 -19.05
N ASN A 429 -22.88 5.08 -19.38
CA ASN A 429 -22.20 5.25 -20.66
C ASN A 429 -20.81 4.60 -20.71
N LYS A 430 -20.23 4.22 -19.56
CA LYS A 430 -18.97 3.46 -19.54
C LYS A 430 -19.17 2.14 -20.30
N SER A 431 -18.53 2.02 -21.47
CA SER A 431 -18.36 0.73 -22.18
C SER A 431 -17.55 -0.21 -21.30
N LYS A 432 -17.76 -1.52 -21.51
CA LYS A 432 -17.04 -2.58 -20.79
C LYS A 432 -15.54 -2.49 -20.95
#